data_d93bc8cc6a7ad1c88fa31bd82f7e70bd
#
_entry.id   d93bc8cc6a7ad1c88fa31bd82f7e70bd
#
_cell.length_a   1.000
_cell.length_b   1.000
_cell.length_c   1.000
_cell.angle_alpha   90.00
_cell.angle_beta   90.00
_cell.angle_gamma   90.00
#
_symmetry.space_group_name_H-M   'P 1'
#
loop_
_entity.id
_entity.type
_entity.pdbx_description
1 polymer ?
#
loop_
_entity_poly.entity_id
_entity_poly.type
_entity_poly.pdbx_seq_one_letter_code
_entity_poly.pdbx_strand_id
1 'polypeptide(L)'
;AEAFGLPMDLYRQVRDLVRAEAEAVPQGRGLPPRWVGVGVASEDAVIAPDAVGTFAGYGVDLPVALSSGAVGGQPARLPLCVLVAAWLRGTANPAASAEVHTYRGDHPAEAAVALGRRLRADLDAFDEPTGVLVVADGANTLTPSAPGGYDPDALAGQHALDDALAGGAASALVELSESAVGRVAYQVLAGLVAPSPRSADELYRGAPYGVGYFVGRWTP
;
A
#
# COMPACT_ATOMS: atom_id res chain seq x y z
N ALA A 1 -11.97 7.19 -15.24
CA ALA A 1 -12.10 6.93 -13.82
C ALA A 1 -12.77 5.58 -13.52
N GLU A 2 -13.73 5.13 -14.28
CA GLU A 2 -14.24 3.74 -14.25
C GLU A 2 -13.19 2.71 -14.71
N ALA A 3 -12.11 3.16 -15.28
CA ALA A 3 -11.08 2.35 -15.91
C ALA A 3 -10.15 1.61 -14.91
N PHE A 4 -10.18 1.93 -13.61
CA PHE A 4 -9.36 1.23 -12.63
C PHE A 4 -10.08 0.02 -11.99
N GLY A 5 -11.35 -0.26 -12.36
CA GLY A 5 -12.17 -1.17 -11.58
C GLY A 5 -12.44 -0.67 -10.14
N LEU A 6 -11.82 0.47 -9.77
CA LEU A 6 -12.14 1.16 -8.53
C LEU A 6 -13.34 2.06 -8.76
N PRO A 7 -14.38 2.00 -7.91
CA PRO A 7 -15.45 2.97 -7.93
C PRO A 7 -14.88 4.38 -7.83
N MET A 8 -15.39 5.31 -8.61
CA MET A 8 -15.03 6.73 -8.49
C MET A 8 -15.18 7.23 -7.05
N ASP A 9 -16.16 6.70 -6.33
CA ASP A 9 -16.43 7.08 -4.96
C ASP A 9 -15.36 6.55 -4.01
N LEU A 10 -14.85 5.32 -4.19
CA LEU A 10 -13.73 4.81 -3.42
C LEU A 10 -12.45 5.58 -3.73
N TYR A 11 -12.19 5.87 -5.01
CA TYR A 11 -11.07 6.71 -5.42
C TYR A 11 -11.11 8.08 -4.74
N ARG A 12 -12.28 8.74 -4.74
CA ARG A 12 -12.47 10.02 -4.05
C ARG A 12 -12.27 9.87 -2.54
N GLN A 13 -12.86 8.85 -1.93
CA GLN A 13 -12.72 8.59 -0.49
C GLN A 13 -11.28 8.36 -0.09
N VAL A 14 -10.53 7.48 -0.79
CA VAL A 14 -9.10 7.26 -0.52
C VAL A 14 -8.31 8.55 -0.69
N ARG A 15 -8.53 9.28 -1.78
CA ARG A 15 -7.89 10.57 -2.02
C ARG A 15 -8.21 11.58 -0.91
N ASP A 16 -9.48 11.68 -0.54
CA ASP A 16 -9.94 12.66 0.45
C ASP A 16 -9.50 12.28 1.87
N LEU A 17 -9.42 10.97 2.18
CA LEU A 17 -8.83 10.47 3.43
C LEU A 17 -7.34 10.76 3.49
N VAL A 18 -6.57 10.45 2.45
CA VAL A 18 -5.14 10.75 2.39
C VAL A 18 -4.90 12.26 2.50
N ARG A 19 -5.77 13.07 1.90
CA ARG A 19 -5.70 14.53 1.97
C ARG A 19 -6.08 15.06 3.36
N ALA A 20 -7.13 14.52 3.97
CA ALA A 20 -7.56 14.88 5.33
C ALA A 20 -6.48 14.53 6.36
N GLU A 21 -5.82 13.38 6.22
CA GLU A 21 -4.67 13.03 7.05
C GLU A 21 -3.49 13.97 6.84
N ALA A 22 -3.25 14.41 5.61
CA ALA A 22 -2.24 15.42 5.31
C ALA A 22 -2.53 16.77 5.99
N GLU A 23 -3.82 17.13 6.11
CA GLU A 23 -4.31 18.36 6.74
C GLU A 23 -4.43 18.23 8.28
N ALA A 24 -4.70 17.02 8.80
CA ALA A 24 -4.85 16.73 10.23
C ALA A 24 -3.52 16.61 10.99
N VAL A 25 -2.39 16.58 10.31
CA VAL A 25 -1.08 16.63 10.96
C VAL A 25 -0.96 17.96 11.71
N PRO A 26 -0.72 17.96 13.06
CA PRO A 26 -0.63 19.18 13.84
C PRO A 26 0.33 20.19 13.20
N GLN A 27 -0.06 21.47 13.19
CA GLN A 27 0.76 22.54 12.62
C GLN A 27 2.22 22.43 13.11
N GLY A 28 3.15 22.19 12.17
CA GLY A 28 4.57 22.00 12.42
C GLY A 28 5.14 20.62 12.13
N ARG A 29 4.29 19.61 11.86
CA ARG A 29 4.69 18.30 11.34
C ARG A 29 3.91 18.02 10.06
N GLY A 30 4.34 18.57 8.94
CA GLY A 30 3.82 18.20 7.62
C GLY A 30 4.03 16.71 7.33
N LEU A 31 3.40 16.19 6.26
CA LEU A 31 3.71 14.84 5.77
C LEU A 31 5.24 14.72 5.57
N PRO A 32 5.83 13.56 5.88
CA PRO A 32 7.26 13.35 5.71
C PRO A 32 7.69 13.69 4.27
N PRO A 33 8.86 14.31 4.08
CA PRO A 33 9.39 14.62 2.76
C PRO A 33 9.88 13.37 2.03
N ARG A 34 10.18 12.30 2.79
CA ARG A 34 10.61 11.00 2.28
C ARG A 34 9.53 9.94 2.52
N TRP A 35 9.22 9.19 1.48
CA TRP A 35 8.30 8.05 1.55
C TRP A 35 9.01 6.77 1.11
N VAL A 36 8.64 5.67 1.76
CA VAL A 36 9.02 4.33 1.34
C VAL A 36 7.75 3.53 1.08
N GLY A 37 7.56 3.12 -0.17
CA GLY A 37 6.48 2.24 -0.56
C GLY A 37 6.84 0.77 -0.32
N VAL A 38 5.85 -0.05 0.02
CA VAL A 38 5.95 -1.51 0.11
C VAL A 38 4.80 -2.11 -0.68
N GLY A 39 5.08 -3.05 -1.57
CA GLY A 39 4.04 -3.73 -2.35
C GLY A 39 4.48 -5.08 -2.91
N VAL A 40 3.52 -5.79 -3.52
CA VAL A 40 3.78 -7.08 -4.17
C VAL A 40 3.91 -6.89 -5.67
N ALA A 41 4.90 -7.56 -6.27
CA ALA A 41 5.12 -7.60 -7.70
C ALA A 41 5.67 -8.97 -8.15
N SER A 42 6.04 -9.10 -9.43
CA SER A 42 6.62 -10.34 -9.97
C SER A 42 8.06 -10.59 -9.52
N GLU A 43 8.73 -9.58 -8.99
CA GLU A 43 10.13 -9.66 -8.57
C GLU A 43 10.42 -8.76 -7.37
N ASP A 44 11.47 -9.12 -6.62
CA ASP A 44 12.01 -8.26 -5.58
C ASP A 44 12.84 -7.15 -6.24
N ALA A 45 12.47 -5.91 -6.00
CA ALA A 45 13.17 -4.76 -6.54
C ALA A 45 13.02 -3.53 -5.64
N VAL A 46 13.94 -2.60 -5.81
CA VAL A 46 13.82 -1.24 -5.27
C VAL A 46 13.69 -0.28 -6.43
N ILE A 47 12.56 0.38 -6.50
CA ILE A 47 12.24 1.35 -7.54
C ILE A 47 12.61 2.73 -7.03
N ALA A 48 13.57 3.35 -7.68
CA ALA A 48 14.16 4.62 -7.26
C ALA A 48 13.24 5.83 -7.52
N PRO A 49 13.47 6.97 -6.84
CA PRO A 49 12.63 8.17 -6.94
C PRO A 49 12.58 8.84 -8.32
N ASP A 50 13.49 8.53 -9.22
CA ASP A 50 13.53 9.03 -10.59
C ASP A 50 12.59 8.29 -11.54
N ALA A 51 11.92 7.23 -11.06
CA ALA A 51 11.02 6.44 -11.88
C ALA A 51 9.72 7.19 -12.21
N VAL A 52 9.30 7.01 -13.46
CA VAL A 52 8.02 7.49 -14.01
C VAL A 52 7.26 6.32 -14.60
N GLY A 53 5.97 6.28 -14.38
CA GLY A 53 5.07 5.30 -14.96
C GLY A 53 3.79 5.91 -15.50
N THR A 54 2.92 5.09 -16.06
CA THR A 54 1.60 5.50 -16.48
C THR A 54 0.60 4.41 -16.24
N PHE A 55 -0.64 4.80 -15.94
CA PHE A 55 -1.77 3.88 -15.86
C PHE A 55 -2.38 3.54 -17.23
N ALA A 56 -1.72 3.87 -18.35
CA ALA A 56 -2.23 3.57 -19.70
C ALA A 56 -2.51 2.07 -19.90
N GLY A 57 -1.70 1.19 -19.30
CA GLY A 57 -1.94 -0.26 -19.31
C GLY A 57 -3.21 -0.71 -18.60
N TYR A 58 -3.81 0.17 -17.80
CA TYR A 58 -5.08 -0.01 -17.08
C TYR A 58 -6.22 0.84 -17.69
N GLY A 59 -6.03 1.33 -18.94
CA GLY A 59 -7.05 2.07 -19.67
C GLY A 59 -7.15 3.56 -19.36
N VAL A 60 -6.22 4.13 -18.58
CA VAL A 60 -6.18 5.56 -18.25
C VAL A 60 -4.80 6.13 -18.54
N ASP A 61 -4.70 7.09 -19.47
CA ASP A 61 -3.44 7.78 -19.73
C ASP A 61 -3.18 8.83 -18.63
N LEU A 62 -2.69 8.34 -17.51
CA LEU A 62 -2.33 9.13 -16.33
C LEU A 62 -0.86 8.86 -15.99
N PRO A 63 0.06 9.76 -16.37
CA PRO A 63 1.45 9.65 -15.96
C PRO A 63 1.61 9.96 -14.47
N VAL A 64 2.48 9.20 -13.81
CA VAL A 64 2.79 9.34 -12.39
C VAL A 64 4.30 9.23 -12.17
N ALA A 65 4.82 9.92 -11.16
CA ALA A 65 6.24 9.95 -10.86
C ALA A 65 6.50 9.76 -9.36
N LEU A 66 7.62 9.15 -8.99
CA LEU A 66 7.99 8.91 -7.60
C LEU A 66 8.66 10.12 -6.93
N SER A 67 8.98 11.17 -7.68
CA SER A 67 9.41 12.47 -7.14
C SER A 67 8.99 13.63 -8.04
N SER A 68 9.07 14.85 -7.54
CA SER A 68 8.82 16.05 -8.33
C SER A 68 9.87 16.25 -9.43
N GLY A 69 11.11 15.83 -9.18
CA GLY A 69 12.21 15.91 -10.15
C GLY A 69 12.08 14.93 -11.32
N ALA A 70 11.29 13.88 -11.18
CA ALA A 70 11.05 12.89 -12.24
C ALA A 70 9.87 13.25 -13.17
N VAL A 71 9.06 14.24 -12.80
CA VAL A 71 7.88 14.63 -13.59
C VAL A 71 8.29 15.05 -15.01
N GLY A 72 7.61 14.49 -16.02
CA GLY A 72 7.92 14.72 -17.43
C GLY A 72 8.97 13.77 -18.02
N GLY A 73 9.52 12.85 -17.20
CA GLY A 73 10.37 11.77 -17.68
C GLY A 73 9.62 10.76 -18.55
N GLN A 74 10.36 9.87 -19.20
CA GLN A 74 9.79 8.81 -20.04
C GLN A 74 9.13 7.74 -19.16
N PRO A 75 7.83 7.43 -19.35
CA PRO A 75 7.17 6.39 -18.57
C PRO A 75 7.74 5.00 -18.86
N ALA A 76 8.08 4.28 -17.79
CA ALA A 76 8.41 2.86 -17.83
C ALA A 76 7.19 2.01 -17.43
N ARG A 77 7.26 0.71 -17.73
CA ARG A 77 6.28 -0.25 -17.21
C ARG A 77 6.60 -0.55 -15.74
N LEU A 78 5.80 0.01 -14.86
CA LEU A 78 5.95 -0.19 -13.41
C LEU A 78 4.84 -1.11 -12.87
N PRO A 79 5.12 -1.88 -11.79
CA PRO A 79 4.10 -2.64 -11.06
C PRO A 79 2.95 -1.74 -10.56
N LEU A 80 1.75 -2.30 -10.42
CA LEU A 80 0.57 -1.54 -10.00
C LEU A 80 0.76 -0.86 -8.64
N CYS A 81 1.35 -1.56 -7.67
CA CYS A 81 1.63 -1.00 -6.34
C CYS A 81 2.53 0.25 -6.42
N VAL A 82 3.50 0.26 -7.35
CA VAL A 82 4.38 1.42 -7.58
C VAL A 82 3.62 2.58 -8.21
N LEU A 83 2.75 2.30 -9.20
CA LEU A 83 1.91 3.31 -9.82
C LEU A 83 0.96 3.96 -8.81
N VAL A 84 0.35 3.16 -7.94
CA VAL A 84 -0.54 3.63 -6.87
C VAL A 84 0.24 4.48 -5.86
N ALA A 85 1.43 4.04 -5.43
CA ALA A 85 2.28 4.80 -4.53
C ALA A 85 2.70 6.15 -5.13
N ALA A 86 3.11 6.17 -6.40
CA ALA A 86 3.47 7.38 -7.11
C ALA A 86 2.29 8.36 -7.24
N TRP A 87 1.09 7.83 -7.55
CA TRP A 87 -0.12 8.62 -7.63
C TRP A 87 -0.51 9.22 -6.26
N LEU A 88 -0.52 8.41 -5.20
CA LEU A 88 -0.82 8.88 -3.83
C LEU A 88 0.17 9.95 -3.39
N ARG A 89 1.49 9.74 -3.60
CA ARG A 89 2.51 10.74 -3.34
C ARG A 89 2.22 12.06 -4.08
N GLY A 90 1.96 11.98 -5.39
CA GLY A 90 1.70 13.16 -6.22
C GLY A 90 0.46 13.93 -5.81
N THR A 91 -0.53 13.24 -5.22
CA THR A 91 -1.80 13.82 -4.77
C THR A 91 -1.69 14.41 -3.37
N ALA A 92 -1.06 13.69 -2.43
CA ALA A 92 -1.03 14.06 -1.01
C ALA A 92 0.15 14.97 -0.65
N ASN A 93 1.34 14.69 -1.18
CA ASN A 93 2.53 15.50 -0.96
C ASN A 93 3.38 15.56 -2.23
N PRO A 94 3.06 16.45 -3.19
CA PRO A 94 3.79 16.57 -4.45
C PRO A 94 5.29 16.88 -4.29
N ALA A 95 5.69 17.47 -3.17
CA ALA A 95 7.08 17.79 -2.87
C ALA A 95 7.89 16.59 -2.34
N ALA A 96 7.20 15.56 -1.85
CA ALA A 96 7.87 14.38 -1.32
C ALA A 96 8.58 13.58 -2.42
N SER A 97 9.59 12.83 -2.02
CA SER A 97 10.26 11.81 -2.82
C SER A 97 9.89 10.42 -2.29
N ALA A 98 9.59 9.47 -3.16
CA ALA A 98 9.28 8.11 -2.78
C ALA A 98 10.23 7.10 -3.42
N GLU A 99 10.60 6.09 -2.66
CA GLU A 99 11.25 4.87 -3.10
C GLU A 99 10.30 3.72 -2.84
N VAL A 100 10.16 2.74 -3.75
CA VAL A 100 9.22 1.64 -3.57
C VAL A 100 9.93 0.30 -3.60
N HIS A 101 9.80 -0.46 -2.51
CA HIS A 101 10.26 -1.84 -2.40
C HIS A 101 9.14 -2.77 -2.86
N THR A 102 9.39 -3.52 -3.90
CA THR A 102 8.49 -4.59 -4.36
C THR A 102 9.03 -5.93 -3.92
N TYR A 103 8.13 -6.82 -3.55
CA TYR A 103 8.45 -8.18 -3.13
C TYR A 103 7.61 -9.18 -3.91
N ARG A 104 8.20 -10.34 -4.22
CA ARG A 104 7.45 -11.43 -4.86
C ARG A 104 6.36 -11.96 -3.93
N GLY A 105 5.22 -12.31 -4.51
CA GLY A 105 4.06 -12.82 -3.76
C GLY A 105 4.23 -14.25 -3.21
N ASP A 106 5.31 -14.95 -3.57
CA ASP A 106 5.58 -16.33 -3.16
C ASP A 106 6.58 -16.47 -2.00
N HIS A 107 7.00 -15.36 -1.38
CA HIS A 107 7.83 -15.43 -0.19
C HIS A 107 7.14 -16.20 0.95
N PRO A 108 7.86 -17.12 1.63
CA PRO A 108 7.40 -17.68 2.90
C PRO A 108 7.20 -16.56 3.95
N ALA A 109 6.23 -16.74 4.85
CA ALA A 109 5.90 -15.75 5.87
C ALA A 109 7.11 -15.29 6.70
N GLU A 110 7.95 -16.23 7.14
CA GLU A 110 9.16 -15.92 7.90
C GLU A 110 10.15 -15.05 7.12
N ALA A 111 10.31 -15.32 5.82
CA ALA A 111 11.17 -14.52 4.95
C ALA A 111 10.60 -13.12 4.75
N ALA A 112 9.29 -12.97 4.52
CA ALA A 112 8.63 -11.69 4.38
C ALA A 112 8.75 -10.84 5.67
N VAL A 113 8.55 -11.44 6.84
CA VAL A 113 8.75 -10.78 8.13
C VAL A 113 10.22 -10.34 8.32
N ALA A 114 11.18 -11.18 7.92
CA ALA A 114 12.60 -10.83 8.00
C ALA A 114 12.94 -9.64 7.08
N LEU A 115 12.36 -9.57 5.88
CA LEU A 115 12.48 -8.41 4.98
C LEU A 115 11.92 -7.14 5.63
N GLY A 116 10.78 -7.22 6.30
CA GLY A 116 10.21 -6.09 7.05
C GLY A 116 11.11 -5.59 8.18
N ARG A 117 11.69 -6.51 8.96
CA ARG A 117 12.66 -6.16 10.02
C ARG A 117 13.92 -5.50 9.47
N ARG A 118 14.41 -5.99 8.34
CA ARG A 118 15.55 -5.39 7.64
C ARG A 118 15.22 -3.98 7.17
N LEU A 119 14.07 -3.79 6.51
CA LEU A 119 13.61 -2.48 6.08
C LEU A 119 13.48 -1.52 7.26
N ARG A 120 12.99 -1.98 8.41
CA ARG A 120 12.92 -1.18 9.65
C ARG A 120 14.31 -0.72 10.08
N ALA A 121 15.28 -1.62 10.13
CA ALA A 121 16.65 -1.28 10.52
C ALA A 121 17.28 -0.26 9.55
N ASP A 122 17.01 -0.41 8.24
CA ASP A 122 17.47 0.54 7.22
C ASP A 122 16.83 1.93 7.43
N LEU A 123 15.52 1.98 7.76
CA LEU A 123 14.82 3.23 8.06
C LEU A 123 15.31 3.91 9.33
N ASP A 124 15.58 3.14 10.38
CA ASP A 124 16.08 3.65 11.65
C ASP A 124 17.52 4.22 11.57
N ALA A 125 18.25 3.89 10.49
CA ALA A 125 19.57 4.46 10.22
C ALA A 125 19.54 5.90 9.69
N PHE A 126 18.35 6.41 9.34
CA PHE A 126 18.17 7.79 8.87
C PHE A 126 17.52 8.67 9.93
N ASP A 127 18.06 9.86 10.13
CA ASP A 127 17.47 10.85 11.05
C ASP A 127 16.24 11.57 10.48
N GLU A 128 16.02 11.48 9.16
CA GLU A 128 14.92 12.15 8.49
C GLU A 128 13.61 11.41 8.68
N PRO A 129 12.51 12.09 9.09
CA PRO A 129 11.20 11.48 9.19
C PRO A 129 10.78 10.85 7.88
N THR A 130 10.50 9.56 7.90
CA THR A 130 10.10 8.78 6.73
C THR A 130 8.70 8.19 6.94
N GLY A 131 7.81 8.41 5.98
CA GLY A 131 6.52 7.75 5.93
C GLY A 131 6.59 6.42 5.18
N VAL A 132 5.98 5.37 5.72
CA VAL A 132 5.88 4.09 5.00
C VAL A 132 4.46 3.92 4.45
N LEU A 133 4.36 3.65 3.15
CA LEU A 133 3.10 3.39 2.46
C LEU A 133 3.04 1.93 2.02
N VAL A 134 2.18 1.13 2.63
CA VAL A 134 1.93 -0.25 2.20
C VAL A 134 0.78 -0.26 1.20
N VAL A 135 1.05 -0.74 -0.02
CA VAL A 135 0.08 -0.90 -1.10
C VAL A 135 -0.09 -2.39 -1.36
N ALA A 136 -1.18 -2.95 -0.87
CA ALA A 136 -1.43 -4.37 -0.90
C ALA A 136 -2.92 -4.66 -1.11
N ASP A 137 -3.22 -5.69 -1.87
CA ASP A 137 -4.59 -6.10 -2.15
C ASP A 137 -5.10 -7.08 -1.08
N GLY A 138 -6.36 -6.92 -0.67
CA GLY A 138 -7.11 -7.93 0.07
C GLY A 138 -7.59 -9.08 -0.82
N ALA A 139 -8.66 -9.75 -0.43
CA ALA A 139 -9.32 -10.74 -1.26
C ALA A 139 -10.04 -10.07 -2.44
N ASN A 140 -9.95 -10.67 -3.62
CA ASN A 140 -10.62 -10.20 -4.84
C ASN A 140 -11.69 -11.18 -5.36
N THR A 141 -12.21 -12.03 -4.46
CA THR A 141 -13.11 -13.16 -4.77
C THR A 141 -14.39 -13.15 -3.92
N LEU A 142 -14.77 -11.98 -3.37
CA LEU A 142 -15.80 -11.90 -2.32
C LEU A 142 -17.24 -11.96 -2.85
N THR A 143 -17.46 -11.80 -4.17
CA THR A 143 -18.79 -11.89 -4.79
C THR A 143 -18.72 -12.61 -6.12
N PRO A 144 -19.86 -13.14 -6.64
CA PRO A 144 -19.88 -13.79 -7.95
C PRO A 144 -19.41 -12.92 -9.13
N SER A 145 -19.48 -11.60 -9.01
CA SER A 145 -19.01 -10.63 -10.00
C SER A 145 -17.61 -10.10 -9.74
N ALA A 146 -16.93 -10.61 -8.71
CA ALA A 146 -15.57 -10.18 -8.37
C ALA A 146 -14.56 -10.56 -9.47
N PRO A 147 -13.51 -9.76 -9.68
CA PRO A 147 -12.54 -9.99 -10.74
C PRO A 147 -11.73 -11.29 -10.60
N GLY A 148 -11.58 -11.80 -9.40
CA GLY A 148 -10.90 -13.07 -9.10
C GLY A 148 -11.80 -14.30 -9.18
N GLY A 149 -13.08 -14.14 -9.53
CA GLY A 149 -14.10 -15.18 -9.41
C GLY A 149 -14.80 -15.12 -8.05
N TYR A 150 -15.45 -16.22 -7.64
CA TYR A 150 -16.13 -16.27 -6.34
C TYR A 150 -15.61 -17.40 -5.49
N ASP A 151 -15.13 -17.04 -4.31
CA ASP A 151 -14.73 -17.97 -3.26
C ASP A 151 -15.48 -17.60 -1.96
N PRO A 152 -16.48 -18.39 -1.53
CA PRO A 152 -17.26 -18.11 -0.33
C PRO A 152 -16.42 -18.14 0.95
N ASP A 153 -15.30 -18.87 0.95
CA ASP A 153 -14.42 -19.00 2.12
C ASP A 153 -13.48 -17.79 2.27
N ALA A 154 -13.27 -17.01 1.21
CA ALA A 154 -12.41 -15.82 1.23
C ALA A 154 -12.94 -14.69 2.13
N LEU A 155 -14.26 -14.63 2.38
CA LEU A 155 -14.87 -13.59 3.21
C LEU A 155 -14.35 -13.63 4.66
N ALA A 156 -14.21 -14.80 5.23
CA ALA A 156 -13.67 -14.96 6.60
C ALA A 156 -12.21 -14.49 6.67
N GLY A 157 -11.41 -14.82 5.66
CA GLY A 157 -10.03 -14.37 5.53
C GLY A 157 -9.93 -12.84 5.40
N GLN A 158 -10.82 -12.23 4.60
CA GLN A 158 -10.87 -10.77 4.46
C GLN A 158 -11.23 -10.08 5.77
N HIS A 159 -12.23 -10.58 6.51
CA HIS A 159 -12.58 -10.01 7.81
C HIS A 159 -11.44 -10.13 8.82
N ALA A 160 -10.74 -11.28 8.84
CA ALA A 160 -9.58 -11.47 9.71
C ALA A 160 -8.44 -10.48 9.38
N LEU A 161 -8.18 -10.23 8.08
CA LEU A 161 -7.23 -9.22 7.62
C LEU A 161 -7.64 -7.82 8.08
N ASP A 162 -8.90 -7.44 7.83
CA ASP A 162 -9.42 -6.13 8.19
C ASP A 162 -9.35 -5.89 9.71
N ASP A 163 -9.71 -6.88 10.52
CA ASP A 163 -9.64 -6.79 11.98
C ASP A 163 -8.19 -6.71 12.49
N ALA A 164 -7.27 -7.44 11.86
CA ALA A 164 -5.85 -7.37 12.17
C ALA A 164 -5.28 -5.98 11.86
N LEU A 165 -5.66 -5.40 10.72
CA LEU A 165 -5.23 -4.06 10.33
C LEU A 165 -5.83 -2.98 11.23
N ALA A 166 -7.11 -3.07 11.57
CA ALA A 166 -7.79 -2.12 12.44
C ALA A 166 -7.25 -2.16 13.89
N GLY A 167 -6.95 -3.36 14.37
CA GLY A 167 -6.45 -3.58 15.73
C GLY A 167 -4.94 -3.45 15.91
N GLY A 168 -4.16 -3.23 14.84
CA GLY A 168 -2.70 -3.23 14.92
C GLY A 168 -2.10 -4.59 15.27
N ALA A 169 -2.81 -5.67 14.94
CA ALA A 169 -2.41 -7.04 15.30
C ALA A 169 -1.35 -7.58 14.32
N ALA A 170 -0.11 -7.08 14.43
CA ALA A 170 0.99 -7.44 13.52
C ALA A 170 1.23 -8.96 13.45
N SER A 171 1.07 -9.70 14.56
CA SER A 171 1.22 -11.15 14.57
C SER A 171 0.16 -11.87 13.73
N ALA A 172 -1.06 -11.36 13.66
CA ALA A 172 -2.12 -11.94 12.84
C ALA A 172 -1.85 -11.79 11.33
N LEU A 173 -1.10 -10.76 10.91
CA LEU A 173 -0.70 -10.58 9.53
C LEU A 173 0.30 -11.65 9.05
N VAL A 174 1.00 -12.32 9.96
CA VAL A 174 1.93 -13.40 9.63
C VAL A 174 1.17 -14.65 9.17
N GLU A 175 -0.02 -14.89 9.76
CA GLU A 175 -0.84 -16.09 9.56
C GLU A 175 -1.88 -15.94 8.41
N LEU A 176 -1.77 -14.87 7.60
CA LEU A 176 -2.72 -14.62 6.51
C LEU A 176 -2.74 -15.76 5.49
N SER A 177 -3.94 -16.13 5.06
CA SER A 177 -4.16 -17.12 4.01
C SER A 177 -3.76 -16.59 2.64
N GLU A 178 -3.64 -17.49 1.67
CA GLU A 178 -3.34 -17.14 0.27
C GLU A 178 -4.47 -16.37 -0.42
N SER A 179 -5.67 -16.33 0.17
CA SER A 179 -6.78 -15.51 -0.34
C SER A 179 -6.49 -14.00 -0.28
N ALA A 180 -5.61 -13.55 0.61
CA ALA A 180 -5.11 -12.18 0.62
C ALA A 180 -4.02 -12.02 -0.45
N VAL A 181 -4.37 -11.41 -1.58
CA VAL A 181 -3.47 -11.26 -2.75
C VAL A 181 -2.17 -10.55 -2.38
N GLY A 182 -2.26 -9.52 -1.53
CA GLY A 182 -1.13 -8.74 -1.01
C GLY A 182 -0.44 -9.34 0.22
N ARG A 183 -0.67 -10.61 0.54
CA ARG A 183 -0.19 -11.28 1.76
C ARG A 183 1.25 -10.95 2.14
N VAL A 184 2.17 -11.02 1.19
CA VAL A 184 3.60 -10.77 1.45
C VAL A 184 3.85 -9.33 1.93
N ALA A 185 3.19 -8.33 1.35
CA ALA A 185 3.34 -6.94 1.79
C ALA A 185 2.80 -6.72 3.21
N TYR A 186 1.72 -7.39 3.60
CA TYR A 186 1.22 -7.36 4.97
C TYR A 186 2.17 -8.07 5.95
N GLN A 187 2.82 -9.15 5.53
CA GLN A 187 3.84 -9.84 6.34
C GLN A 187 5.13 -9.00 6.48
N VAL A 188 5.50 -8.26 5.44
CA VAL A 188 6.57 -7.25 5.53
C VAL A 188 6.19 -6.14 6.52
N LEU A 189 4.93 -5.65 6.48
CA LEU A 189 4.42 -4.68 7.46
C LEU A 189 4.53 -5.23 8.90
N ALA A 190 4.16 -6.50 9.12
CA ALA A 190 4.30 -7.13 10.44
C ALA A 190 5.75 -7.10 10.95
N GLY A 191 6.71 -7.39 10.09
CA GLY A 191 8.14 -7.33 10.42
C GLY A 191 8.62 -5.90 10.71
N LEU A 192 8.12 -4.93 9.95
CA LEU A 192 8.50 -3.53 10.04
C LEU A 192 8.06 -2.89 11.37
N VAL A 193 6.89 -3.28 11.90
CA VAL A 193 6.33 -2.70 13.13
C VAL A 193 6.53 -3.57 14.36
N ALA A 194 7.21 -4.70 14.24
CA ALA A 194 7.37 -5.67 15.34
C ALA A 194 7.90 -5.02 16.62
N PRO A 195 7.37 -5.39 17.81
CA PRO A 195 6.37 -6.44 18.03
C PRO A 195 4.93 -6.00 17.69
N SER A 196 4.61 -4.72 17.76
CA SER A 196 3.31 -4.14 17.45
C SER A 196 3.41 -2.63 17.30
N PRO A 197 2.51 -1.96 16.56
CA PRO A 197 2.44 -0.51 16.54
C PRO A 197 1.96 0.04 17.89
N ARG A 198 2.25 1.30 18.18
CA ARG A 198 1.74 2.03 19.37
C ARG A 198 0.27 2.36 19.24
N SER A 199 -0.18 2.63 18.01
CA SER A 199 -1.59 2.85 17.69
C SER A 199 -1.90 2.36 16.28
N ALA A 200 -3.17 1.99 16.07
CA ALA A 200 -3.75 1.66 14.79
C ALA A 200 -5.09 2.38 14.68
N ASP A 201 -5.31 3.06 13.57
CA ASP A 201 -6.54 3.78 13.27
C ASP A 201 -7.10 3.25 11.96
N GLU A 202 -8.34 2.77 11.98
CA GLU A 202 -9.10 2.45 10.79
C GLU A 202 -9.75 3.71 10.24
N LEU A 203 -9.55 3.98 8.94
CA LEU A 203 -10.14 5.11 8.24
C LEU A 203 -11.25 4.67 7.29
N TYR A 204 -11.09 3.48 6.72
CA TYR A 204 -12.08 2.88 5.81
C TYR A 204 -11.97 1.36 5.79
N ARG A 205 -13.12 0.70 5.70
CA ARG A 205 -13.26 -0.74 5.43
C ARG A 205 -14.45 -0.97 4.51
N GLY A 206 -14.30 -1.80 3.50
CA GLY A 206 -15.41 -2.16 2.62
C GLY A 206 -15.01 -3.13 1.52
N ALA A 207 -16.01 -3.70 0.85
CA ALA A 207 -15.80 -4.64 -0.24
C ALA A 207 -16.68 -4.31 -1.47
N PRO A 208 -16.62 -3.08 -2.00
CA PRO A 208 -17.33 -2.75 -3.22
C PRO A 208 -16.79 -3.63 -4.37
N TYR A 209 -17.69 -4.11 -5.23
CA TYR A 209 -17.36 -4.97 -6.39
C TYR A 209 -16.70 -6.32 -6.03
N GLY A 210 -16.85 -6.79 -4.79
CA GLY A 210 -16.32 -8.06 -4.35
C GLY A 210 -14.80 -8.07 -4.15
N VAL A 211 -14.19 -6.90 -4.01
CA VAL A 211 -12.78 -6.72 -3.65
C VAL A 211 -12.72 -6.08 -2.27
N GLY A 212 -11.92 -6.65 -1.36
CA GLY A 212 -11.71 -6.10 -0.04
C GLY A 212 -10.78 -4.90 -0.08
N TYR A 213 -11.20 -3.79 0.54
CA TYR A 213 -10.42 -2.57 0.68
C TYR A 213 -10.35 -2.16 2.15
N PHE A 214 -9.16 -1.79 2.56
CA PHE A 214 -8.89 -1.23 3.87
C PHE A 214 -8.01 0.02 3.72
N VAL A 215 -8.30 1.06 4.48
CA VAL A 215 -7.42 2.21 4.64
C VAL A 215 -7.23 2.45 6.13
N GLY A 216 -6.00 2.54 6.57
CA GLY A 216 -5.69 2.76 7.97
C GLY A 216 -4.30 3.36 8.16
N ARG A 217 -4.02 3.77 9.39
CA ARG A 217 -2.75 4.32 9.80
C ARG A 217 -2.23 3.60 11.04
N TRP A 218 -0.96 3.23 10.99
CA TRP A 218 -0.24 2.71 12.15
C TRP A 218 0.88 3.66 12.56
N THR A 219 1.04 3.86 13.87
CA THR A 219 2.19 4.55 14.44
C THR A 219 3.11 3.51 15.06
N PRO A 220 4.34 3.32 14.56
CA PRO A 220 5.30 2.35 15.09
C PRO A 220 5.79 2.66 16.50
#